data_c3350ead3e6b8ad321cf858819c1bf6c
#
_entry.id   c3350ead3e6b8ad321cf858819c1bf6c
#
_cell.length_a   1.000
_cell.length_b   1.000
_cell.length_c   1.000
_cell.angle_alpha   90.00
_cell.angle_beta   90.00
_cell.angle_gamma   90.00
#
_symmetry.space_group_name_H-M   'P 1'
#
loop_
_entity.id
_entity.type
_entity.pdbx_description
1 polymer ?
#
loop_
_entity_poly.entity_id
_entity_poly.type
_entity_poly.pdbx_seq_one_letter_code
_entity_poly.pdbx_strand_id
1 'polypeptide(L)'
;MAAQLYQLEKRVTLGKQINQTLEQMSQTVFKSWFVDFDPVIDNALDAGNPIPEALQSRAEMRQKVRKSADFKPLPADIRALFPAEFEEAESGWVPMGWKDGSLPDIAFINPTSWGTKNQPNYVNYVDLSNAKDGIISSIDKISFKEAPSRARRILKKDDLIFGLVRPANRSFAYVHIDGLTGSTGFAVIRAKNTIYKNFIYYFVTYDKNVEELARIADGGAYPAIKPDDICSLPLIIPSEEIVQRFDELTSNFRYLMNNSLVQNEFLTALRDTLLPKLISGELPLEDLPDLIKQTEAA
;
A
#
# COMPACT_ATOMS: atom_id res chain seq x y z
N MET A 1 -33.72 -7.15 16.05
CA MET A 1 -32.75 -6.09 16.42
C MET A 1 -31.34 -6.64 16.54
N ALA A 2 -31.00 -7.40 17.59
CA ALA A 2 -29.64 -7.90 17.80
C ALA A 2 -29.09 -8.67 16.59
N ALA A 3 -29.91 -9.48 15.92
CA ALA A 3 -29.49 -10.25 14.74
C ALA A 3 -29.11 -9.38 13.53
N GLN A 4 -29.81 -8.28 13.28
CA GLN A 4 -29.55 -7.39 12.14
C GLN A 4 -28.33 -6.51 12.39
N LEU A 5 -28.19 -5.92 13.59
CA LEU A 5 -26.97 -5.22 13.99
C LEU A 5 -25.75 -6.15 13.97
N TYR A 6 -25.90 -7.38 14.44
CA TYR A 6 -24.86 -8.38 14.34
C TYR A 6 -24.47 -8.69 12.89
N GLN A 7 -25.41 -8.73 11.96
CA GLN A 7 -25.12 -8.92 10.53
C GLN A 7 -24.34 -7.74 9.95
N LEU A 8 -24.69 -6.49 10.31
CA LEU A 8 -23.92 -5.32 9.87
C LEU A 8 -22.48 -5.35 10.40
N GLU A 9 -22.29 -5.64 11.68
CA GLU A 9 -20.96 -5.77 12.29
C GLU A 9 -20.15 -6.91 11.65
N LYS A 10 -20.80 -8.03 11.37
CA LYS A 10 -20.16 -9.16 10.69
C LYS A 10 -19.71 -8.79 9.28
N ARG A 11 -20.51 -8.03 8.51
CA ARG A 11 -20.15 -7.54 7.17
C ARG A 11 -18.94 -6.58 7.25
N VAL A 12 -18.94 -5.62 8.16
CA VAL A 12 -17.80 -4.71 8.39
C VAL A 12 -16.53 -5.47 8.74
N THR A 13 -16.64 -6.46 9.64
CA THR A 13 -15.52 -7.31 10.02
C THR A 13 -14.98 -8.10 8.85
N LEU A 14 -15.87 -8.73 8.06
CA LEU A 14 -15.49 -9.49 6.87
C LEU A 14 -14.80 -8.60 5.83
N GLY A 15 -15.30 -7.38 5.58
CA GLY A 15 -14.68 -6.42 4.68
C GLY A 15 -13.26 -6.04 5.12
N LYS A 16 -13.03 -5.84 6.43
CA LYS A 16 -11.68 -5.61 6.98
C LYS A 16 -10.76 -6.81 6.76
N GLN A 17 -11.26 -8.03 6.97
CA GLN A 17 -10.49 -9.25 6.75
C GLN A 17 -10.13 -9.47 5.27
N ILE A 18 -11.07 -9.18 4.36
CA ILE A 18 -10.82 -9.22 2.90
C ILE A 18 -9.71 -8.25 2.54
N ASN A 19 -9.77 -7.00 3.01
CA ASN A 19 -8.75 -5.99 2.73
C ASN A 19 -7.38 -6.41 3.25
N GLN A 20 -7.31 -6.95 4.46
CA GLN A 20 -6.07 -7.46 5.02
C GLN A 20 -5.49 -8.62 4.19
N THR A 21 -6.34 -9.53 3.73
CA THR A 21 -5.93 -10.65 2.87
C THR A 21 -5.41 -10.17 1.52
N LEU A 22 -6.11 -9.23 0.87
CA LEU A 22 -5.69 -8.67 -0.42
C LEU A 22 -4.37 -7.91 -0.31
N GLU A 23 -4.16 -7.16 0.78
CA GLU A 23 -2.89 -6.50 1.05
C GLU A 23 -1.76 -7.52 1.25
N GLN A 24 -1.98 -8.57 2.06
CA GLN A 24 -1.02 -9.65 2.25
C GLN A 24 -0.69 -10.39 0.96
N MET A 25 -1.68 -10.64 0.11
CA MET A 25 -1.46 -11.25 -1.22
C MET A 25 -0.56 -10.36 -2.08
N SER A 26 -0.80 -9.06 -2.12
CA SER A 26 0.01 -8.11 -2.89
C SER A 26 1.45 -8.04 -2.37
N GLN A 27 1.63 -7.98 -1.05
CA GLN A 27 2.95 -8.00 -0.41
C GLN A 27 3.68 -9.32 -0.69
N THR A 28 2.97 -10.44 -0.69
CA THR A 28 3.54 -11.76 -1.02
C THR A 28 4.02 -11.80 -2.46
N VAL A 29 3.23 -11.27 -3.41
CA VAL A 29 3.64 -11.18 -4.82
C VAL A 29 4.85 -10.25 -4.97
N PHE A 30 4.84 -9.08 -4.32
CA PHE A 30 5.98 -8.16 -4.33
C PHE A 30 7.25 -8.85 -3.82
N LYS A 31 7.16 -9.50 -2.66
CA LYS A 31 8.28 -10.22 -2.07
C LYS A 31 8.81 -11.33 -3.00
N SER A 32 7.91 -12.15 -3.54
CA SER A 32 8.26 -13.26 -4.43
C SER A 32 8.94 -12.78 -5.71
N TRP A 33 8.46 -11.69 -6.32
CA TRP A 33 8.98 -11.22 -7.62
C TRP A 33 10.25 -10.39 -7.48
N PHE A 34 10.31 -9.49 -6.49
CA PHE A 34 11.31 -8.41 -6.44
C PHE A 34 12.30 -8.51 -5.27
N VAL A 35 12.06 -9.40 -4.31
CA VAL A 35 12.96 -9.62 -3.18
C VAL A 35 13.58 -11.01 -3.19
N ASP A 36 12.73 -12.02 -3.37
CA ASP A 36 13.15 -13.44 -3.37
C ASP A 36 13.51 -13.95 -4.78
N PHE A 37 13.13 -13.22 -5.83
CA PHE A 37 13.35 -13.54 -7.26
C PHE A 37 12.81 -14.92 -7.67
N ASP A 38 11.70 -15.38 -7.06
CA ASP A 38 11.17 -16.72 -7.27
C ASP A 38 10.93 -17.08 -8.74
N PRO A 39 10.33 -16.19 -9.60
CA PRO A 39 10.12 -16.52 -11.01
C PRO A 39 11.42 -16.69 -11.78
N VAL A 40 12.46 -15.91 -11.44
CA VAL A 40 13.78 -16.02 -12.07
C VAL A 40 14.47 -17.30 -11.66
N ILE A 41 14.40 -17.66 -10.37
CA ILE A 41 14.91 -18.94 -9.86
C ILE A 41 14.20 -20.11 -10.54
N ASP A 42 12.87 -20.05 -10.68
CA ASP A 42 12.11 -21.11 -11.36
C ASP A 42 12.53 -21.26 -12.83
N ASN A 43 12.75 -20.12 -13.53
CA ASN A 43 13.24 -20.12 -14.91
C ASN A 43 14.66 -20.68 -15.02
N ALA A 44 15.57 -20.28 -14.11
CA ALA A 44 16.94 -20.78 -14.08
C ALA A 44 16.98 -22.30 -13.83
N LEU A 45 16.16 -22.81 -12.90
CA LEU A 45 16.05 -24.23 -12.61
C LEU A 45 15.55 -25.03 -13.82
N ASP A 46 14.57 -24.51 -14.57
CA ASP A 46 14.03 -25.19 -15.76
C ASP A 46 15.01 -25.14 -16.94
N ALA A 47 15.78 -24.06 -17.07
CA ALA A 47 16.82 -23.92 -18.10
C ALA A 47 18.12 -24.68 -17.76
N GLY A 48 18.29 -25.11 -16.50
CA GLY A 48 19.55 -25.68 -16.02
C GLY A 48 20.68 -24.67 -15.87
N ASN A 49 20.34 -23.38 -15.74
CA ASN A 49 21.29 -22.30 -15.57
C ASN A 49 21.84 -22.27 -14.14
N PRO A 50 23.08 -21.78 -13.93
CA PRO A 50 23.67 -21.67 -12.62
C PRO A 50 22.91 -20.65 -11.75
N ILE A 51 22.70 -21.00 -10.48
CA ILE A 51 22.12 -20.11 -9.49
C ILE A 51 23.24 -19.68 -8.53
N PRO A 52 23.40 -18.39 -8.27
CA PRO A 52 24.41 -17.87 -7.35
C PRO A 52 24.35 -18.51 -5.95
N GLU A 53 25.49 -18.69 -5.29
CA GLU A 53 25.57 -19.29 -3.96
C GLU A 53 24.68 -18.56 -2.93
N ALA A 54 24.63 -17.23 -3.00
CA ALA A 54 23.79 -16.40 -2.14
C ALA A 54 22.29 -16.72 -2.26
N LEU A 55 21.83 -17.31 -3.38
CA LEU A 55 20.43 -17.64 -3.64
C LEU A 55 20.14 -19.16 -3.55
N GLN A 56 21.15 -20.00 -3.25
CA GLN A 56 21.00 -21.47 -3.22
C GLN A 56 19.94 -21.93 -2.23
N SER A 57 19.92 -21.37 -1.00
CA SER A 57 18.93 -21.73 0.01
C SER A 57 17.50 -21.44 -0.48
N ARG A 58 17.31 -20.33 -1.21
CA ARG A 58 16.03 -20.01 -1.81
C ARG A 58 15.66 -20.96 -2.96
N ALA A 59 16.63 -21.31 -3.80
CA ALA A 59 16.44 -22.27 -4.88
C ALA A 59 16.01 -23.66 -4.36
N GLU A 60 16.64 -24.14 -3.29
CA GLU A 60 16.24 -25.39 -2.63
C GLU A 60 14.81 -25.35 -2.10
N MET A 61 14.43 -24.23 -1.48
CA MET A 61 13.04 -24.02 -1.04
C MET A 61 12.07 -24.04 -2.23
N ARG A 62 12.42 -23.36 -3.33
CA ARG A 62 11.61 -23.35 -4.56
C ARG A 62 11.44 -24.73 -5.14
N GLN A 63 12.51 -25.53 -5.22
CA GLN A 63 12.43 -26.92 -5.68
C GLN A 63 11.47 -27.76 -4.84
N LYS A 64 11.46 -27.58 -3.52
CA LYS A 64 10.52 -28.26 -2.62
C LYS A 64 9.07 -27.81 -2.87
N VAL A 65 8.84 -26.49 -2.96
CA VAL A 65 7.52 -25.91 -3.24
C VAL A 65 6.98 -26.39 -4.58
N ARG A 66 7.82 -26.42 -5.63
CA ARG A 66 7.43 -26.87 -6.98
C ARG A 66 7.04 -28.35 -7.05
N LYS A 67 7.50 -29.17 -6.11
CA LYS A 67 7.12 -30.59 -5.99
C LYS A 67 5.81 -30.78 -5.19
N SER A 68 5.28 -29.74 -4.57
CA SER A 68 4.02 -29.81 -3.84
C SER A 68 2.83 -29.99 -4.78
N ALA A 69 1.84 -30.77 -4.38
CA ALA A 69 0.61 -30.98 -5.15
C ALA A 69 -0.21 -29.70 -5.34
N ASP A 70 -0.06 -28.72 -4.44
CA ASP A 70 -0.76 -27.44 -4.49
C ASP A 70 -0.01 -26.35 -5.25
N PHE A 71 1.19 -26.67 -5.80
CA PHE A 71 1.96 -25.69 -6.56
C PHE A 71 1.26 -25.31 -7.85
N LYS A 72 1.03 -24.02 -8.00
CA LYS A 72 0.52 -23.42 -9.24
C LYS A 72 1.62 -22.52 -9.81
N PRO A 73 2.18 -22.86 -10.96
CA PRO A 73 3.15 -21.99 -11.63
C PRO A 73 2.48 -20.68 -12.05
N LEU A 74 3.29 -19.63 -12.20
CA LEU A 74 2.82 -18.41 -12.84
C LEU A 74 2.32 -18.72 -14.27
N PRO A 75 1.30 -17.99 -14.76
CA PRO A 75 0.88 -18.07 -16.16
C PRO A 75 2.08 -17.88 -17.09
N ALA A 76 2.11 -18.64 -18.18
CA ALA A 76 3.26 -18.71 -19.07
C ALA A 76 3.65 -17.34 -19.66
N ASP A 77 2.67 -16.50 -19.98
CA ASP A 77 2.85 -15.13 -20.46
C ASP A 77 3.54 -14.22 -19.42
N ILE A 78 3.19 -14.36 -18.16
CA ILE A 78 3.83 -13.62 -17.07
C ILE A 78 5.24 -14.15 -16.81
N ARG A 79 5.37 -15.48 -16.77
CA ARG A 79 6.63 -16.13 -16.48
C ARG A 79 7.70 -15.80 -17.51
N ALA A 80 7.32 -15.70 -18.79
CA ALA A 80 8.21 -15.37 -19.90
C ALA A 80 8.83 -13.95 -19.82
N LEU A 81 8.26 -13.06 -18.99
CA LEU A 81 8.84 -11.74 -18.76
C LEU A 81 10.11 -11.78 -17.90
N PHE A 82 10.25 -12.79 -17.07
CA PHE A 82 11.38 -12.91 -16.14
C PHE A 82 12.57 -13.58 -16.80
N PRO A 83 13.81 -13.09 -16.57
CA PRO A 83 15.02 -13.74 -17.07
C PRO A 83 15.21 -15.12 -16.41
N ALA A 84 16.07 -15.91 -17.00
CA ALA A 84 16.48 -17.21 -16.46
C ALA A 84 17.93 -17.21 -15.93
N GLU A 85 18.54 -16.04 -15.81
CA GLU A 85 19.94 -15.85 -15.44
C GLU A 85 20.10 -14.72 -14.44
N PHE A 86 21.20 -14.73 -13.73
CA PHE A 86 21.59 -13.72 -12.77
C PHE A 86 22.90 -13.06 -13.20
N GLU A 87 23.10 -11.81 -12.82
CA GLU A 87 24.34 -11.07 -12.99
C GLU A 87 24.77 -10.41 -11.68
N GLU A 88 26.05 -10.13 -11.55
CA GLU A 88 26.60 -9.45 -10.38
C GLU A 88 26.48 -7.93 -10.55
N ALA A 89 25.85 -7.26 -9.57
CA ALA A 89 25.67 -5.82 -9.50
C ALA A 89 26.32 -5.28 -8.22
N GLU A 90 26.31 -3.96 -8.00
CA GLU A 90 26.91 -3.36 -6.78
C GLU A 90 26.18 -3.82 -5.51
N SER A 91 24.86 -4.02 -5.57
CA SER A 91 24.04 -4.53 -4.47
C SER A 91 24.12 -6.03 -4.26
N GLY A 92 24.85 -6.77 -5.10
CA GLY A 92 24.97 -8.22 -5.09
C GLY A 92 24.39 -8.87 -6.34
N TRP A 93 23.93 -10.12 -6.23
CA TRP A 93 23.36 -10.87 -7.35
C TRP A 93 21.94 -10.43 -7.65
N VAL A 94 21.68 -10.00 -8.88
CA VAL A 94 20.39 -9.52 -9.38
C VAL A 94 19.96 -10.30 -10.62
N PRO A 95 18.66 -10.36 -10.95
CA PRO A 95 18.21 -10.91 -12.23
C PRO A 95 18.84 -10.18 -13.42
N MET A 96 19.23 -10.91 -14.46
CA MET A 96 19.85 -10.33 -15.64
C MET A 96 18.99 -9.21 -16.26
N GLY A 97 19.61 -8.07 -16.54
CA GLY A 97 18.96 -6.88 -17.11
C GLY A 97 18.22 -6.00 -16.09
N TRP A 98 18.21 -6.37 -14.81
CA TRP A 98 17.72 -5.47 -13.76
C TRP A 98 18.86 -4.55 -13.30
N LYS A 99 18.54 -3.38 -12.77
CA LYS A 99 19.56 -2.36 -12.49
C LYS A 99 19.49 -1.91 -11.05
N ASP A 100 20.67 -1.70 -10.44
CA ASP A 100 20.77 -0.89 -9.24
C ASP A 100 20.25 0.52 -9.52
N GLY A 101 19.43 1.03 -8.61
CA GLY A 101 18.85 2.33 -8.72
C GLY A 101 18.44 2.89 -7.37
N SER A 102 17.73 3.99 -7.41
CA SER A 102 17.25 4.70 -6.24
C SER A 102 15.79 5.11 -6.41
N LEU A 103 15.11 5.37 -5.32
CA LEU A 103 13.72 5.83 -5.39
C LEU A 103 13.55 7.10 -6.25
N PRO A 104 14.45 8.11 -6.22
CA PRO A 104 14.43 9.25 -7.13
C PRO A 104 14.46 8.91 -8.63
N ASP A 105 14.93 7.75 -9.04
CA ASP A 105 14.94 7.36 -10.46
C ASP A 105 13.52 7.14 -10.98
N ILE A 106 12.62 6.62 -10.14
CA ILE A 106 11.25 6.25 -10.50
C ILE A 106 10.16 7.11 -9.83
N ALA A 107 10.53 7.98 -8.87
CA ALA A 107 9.58 8.80 -8.11
C ALA A 107 10.05 10.23 -7.90
N PHE A 108 9.09 11.14 -7.72
CA PHE A 108 9.27 12.46 -7.15
C PHE A 108 9.01 12.42 -5.64
N ILE A 109 9.86 13.08 -4.87
CA ILE A 109 9.71 13.20 -3.43
C ILE A 109 9.22 14.60 -3.06
N ASN A 110 8.11 14.71 -2.34
CA ASN A 110 7.49 15.97 -1.95
C ASN A 110 7.27 16.95 -3.11
N PRO A 111 6.65 16.50 -4.24
CA PRO A 111 6.66 17.25 -5.49
C PRO A 111 5.94 18.60 -5.42
N THR A 112 4.94 18.74 -4.56
CA THR A 112 4.12 19.95 -4.50
C THR A 112 3.68 20.28 -3.08
N SER A 113 3.66 21.59 -2.77
CA SER A 113 3.22 22.10 -1.47
C SER A 113 2.49 23.43 -1.62
N TRP A 114 1.60 23.72 -0.67
CA TRP A 114 1.00 25.04 -0.53
C TRP A 114 2.05 26.04 -0.09
N GLY A 115 2.22 27.12 -0.84
CA GLY A 115 3.06 28.28 -0.53
C GLY A 115 2.22 29.53 -0.35
N THR A 116 2.86 30.67 -0.17
CA THR A 116 2.19 31.97 0.04
C THR A 116 1.35 32.43 -1.16
N LYS A 117 1.69 31.97 -2.38
CA LYS A 117 1.05 32.42 -3.64
C LYS A 117 -0.11 31.52 -4.10
N ASN A 118 -0.25 30.31 -3.55
CA ASN A 118 -1.22 29.32 -4.01
C ASN A 118 -2.06 28.73 -2.86
N GLN A 119 -2.33 29.53 -1.83
CA GLN A 119 -3.11 29.08 -0.68
C GLN A 119 -4.58 28.90 -1.06
N PRO A 120 -5.21 27.76 -0.74
CA PRO A 120 -6.63 27.54 -0.95
C PRO A 120 -7.44 28.16 0.19
N ASN A 121 -8.76 28.30 0.01
CA ASN A 121 -9.64 28.74 1.09
C ASN A 121 -9.84 27.64 2.15
N TYR A 122 -9.93 26.37 1.71
CA TYR A 122 -10.13 25.20 2.56
C TYR A 122 -9.18 24.08 2.14
N VAL A 123 -8.87 23.20 3.07
CA VAL A 123 -8.11 21.97 2.84
C VAL A 123 -8.85 20.76 3.40
N ASN A 124 -8.74 19.64 2.70
CA ASN A 124 -9.09 18.32 3.22
C ASN A 124 -7.80 17.72 3.81
N TYR A 125 -7.62 17.90 5.12
CA TYR A 125 -6.36 17.66 5.79
C TYR A 125 -6.23 16.23 6.31
N VAL A 126 -5.06 15.65 6.10
CA VAL A 126 -4.64 14.35 6.63
C VAL A 126 -3.42 14.55 7.51
N ASP A 127 -3.56 14.25 8.82
CA ASP A 127 -2.44 14.24 9.77
C ASP A 127 -1.79 12.86 9.84
N LEU A 128 -0.60 12.78 10.49
CA LEU A 128 0.10 11.50 10.70
C LEU A 128 -0.75 10.48 11.46
N SER A 129 -1.52 10.95 12.44
CA SER A 129 -2.42 10.11 13.23
C SER A 129 -3.55 9.47 12.41
N ASN A 130 -3.87 10.07 11.25
CA ASN A 130 -4.95 9.64 10.38
C ASN A 130 -4.49 8.67 9.28
N ALA A 131 -3.19 8.35 9.22
CA ALA A 131 -2.64 7.38 8.28
C ALA A 131 -2.05 6.19 9.04
N LYS A 132 -2.47 4.97 8.70
CA LYS A 132 -2.02 3.76 9.36
C LYS A 132 -2.13 2.55 8.42
N ASP A 133 -1.02 1.79 8.29
CA ASP A 133 -0.99 0.51 7.56
C ASP A 133 -1.69 0.55 6.18
N GLY A 134 -1.42 1.60 5.40
CA GLY A 134 -1.95 1.78 4.04
C GLY A 134 -3.27 2.56 3.94
N ILE A 135 -3.92 2.87 5.07
CA ILE A 135 -5.28 3.46 5.11
C ILE A 135 -5.24 4.88 5.68
N ILE A 136 -6.04 5.78 5.09
CA ILE A 136 -6.41 7.08 5.66
C ILE A 136 -7.72 6.89 6.41
N SER A 137 -7.71 7.03 7.73
CA SER A 137 -8.87 6.77 8.60
C SER A 137 -9.82 7.94 8.75
N SER A 138 -9.34 9.18 8.56
CA SER A 138 -10.17 10.39 8.57
C SER A 138 -9.53 11.52 7.80
N ILE A 139 -10.38 12.42 7.33
CA ILE A 139 -10.02 13.60 6.56
C ILE A 139 -10.76 14.79 7.17
N ASP A 140 -10.02 15.79 7.65
CA ASP A 140 -10.59 16.96 8.29
C ASP A 140 -10.75 18.11 7.28
N LYS A 141 -11.98 18.56 7.02
CA LYS A 141 -12.24 19.74 6.20
C LYS A 141 -12.13 20.99 7.04
N ILE A 142 -11.05 21.74 6.85
CA ILE A 142 -10.73 22.95 7.64
C ILE A 142 -10.43 24.14 6.74
N SER A 143 -10.71 25.35 7.23
CA SER A 143 -10.24 26.59 6.60
C SER A 143 -8.71 26.61 6.62
N PHE A 144 -8.07 27.01 5.51
CA PHE A 144 -6.59 27.00 5.43
C PHE A 144 -5.95 27.92 6.49
N LYS A 145 -6.65 28.99 6.91
CA LYS A 145 -6.17 29.91 7.95
C LYS A 145 -6.13 29.26 9.33
N GLU A 146 -7.06 28.33 9.60
CA GLU A 146 -7.17 27.59 10.87
C GLU A 146 -6.40 26.28 10.86
N ALA A 147 -6.02 25.81 9.67
CA ALA A 147 -5.26 24.57 9.51
C ALA A 147 -3.89 24.67 10.19
N PRO A 148 -3.40 23.57 10.77
CA PRO A 148 -2.05 23.53 11.34
C PRO A 148 -1.00 24.02 10.35
N SER A 149 0.04 24.70 10.83
CA SER A 149 1.15 25.21 9.98
C SER A 149 1.81 24.12 9.13
N ARG A 150 1.71 22.86 9.57
CA ARG A 150 2.19 21.66 8.86
C ARG A 150 1.27 21.17 7.75
N ALA A 151 0.06 21.67 7.59
CA ALA A 151 -0.89 21.30 6.51
C ALA A 151 -0.44 21.91 5.17
N ARG A 152 0.57 21.31 4.52
CA ARG A 152 1.24 21.93 3.35
C ARG A 152 1.41 20.99 2.15
N ARG A 153 1.47 19.67 2.33
CA ARG A 153 1.72 18.73 1.23
C ARG A 153 0.48 18.58 0.36
N ILE A 154 0.56 18.92 -0.93
CA ILE A 154 -0.52 18.69 -1.88
C ILE A 154 -0.46 17.24 -2.34
N LEU A 155 -1.50 16.48 -1.98
CA LEU A 155 -1.61 15.07 -2.34
C LEU A 155 -2.42 14.89 -3.63
N LYS A 156 -2.03 13.91 -4.42
CA LYS A 156 -2.76 13.45 -5.60
C LYS A 156 -3.10 11.98 -5.46
N LYS A 157 -4.11 11.56 -6.18
CA LYS A 157 -4.42 10.14 -6.34
C LYS A 157 -3.15 9.39 -6.79
N ASP A 158 -2.99 8.20 -6.26
CA ASP A 158 -1.86 7.29 -6.48
C ASP A 158 -0.53 7.72 -5.81
N ASP A 159 -0.53 8.77 -5.00
CA ASP A 159 0.61 9.08 -4.12
C ASP A 159 0.69 8.07 -2.96
N LEU A 160 1.92 7.76 -2.54
CA LEU A 160 2.20 7.20 -1.23
C LEU A 160 2.56 8.33 -0.27
N ILE A 161 1.92 8.38 0.89
CA ILE A 161 2.36 9.21 2.02
C ILE A 161 3.00 8.32 3.07
N PHE A 162 4.20 8.70 3.54
CA PHE A 162 4.99 7.95 4.53
C PHE A 162 5.38 8.86 5.69
N GLY A 163 4.99 8.49 6.91
CA GLY A 163 5.27 9.25 8.12
C GLY A 163 6.75 9.24 8.49
N LEU A 164 7.34 10.43 8.57
CA LEU A 164 8.75 10.63 8.89
C LEU A 164 9.06 10.48 10.38
N VAL A 165 8.06 10.62 11.25
CA VAL A 165 8.20 10.48 12.69
C VAL A 165 7.81 9.09 13.13
N ARG A 166 8.68 8.43 13.90
CA ARG A 166 8.47 7.06 14.40
C ARG A 166 8.06 6.09 13.29
N PRO A 167 8.94 5.80 12.31
CA PRO A 167 8.60 4.93 11.17
C PRO A 167 8.01 3.58 11.57
N ALA A 168 8.45 3.04 12.72
CA ALA A 168 7.91 1.80 13.29
C ALA A 168 6.39 1.86 13.57
N ASN A 169 5.81 3.05 13.72
CA ASN A 169 4.36 3.21 13.87
C ASN A 169 3.60 2.90 12.59
N ARG A 170 4.28 2.77 11.43
CA ARG A 170 3.66 2.45 10.13
C ARG A 170 2.60 3.48 9.73
N SER A 171 2.87 4.77 9.99
CA SER A 171 1.99 5.89 9.62
C SER A 171 2.14 6.19 8.12
N PHE A 172 1.73 5.27 7.26
CA PHE A 172 1.73 5.44 5.82
C PHE A 172 0.37 5.09 5.24
N ALA A 173 0.05 5.67 4.07
CA ALA A 173 -1.17 5.35 3.34
C ALA A 173 -1.01 5.57 1.83
N TYR A 174 -1.82 4.84 1.06
CA TYR A 174 -2.03 5.09 -0.35
C TYR A 174 -3.16 6.13 -0.52
N VAL A 175 -2.93 7.12 -1.35
CA VAL A 175 -3.91 8.18 -1.61
C VAL A 175 -4.86 7.76 -2.72
N HIS A 176 -6.14 7.54 -2.40
CA HIS A 176 -7.15 7.05 -3.34
C HIS A 176 -7.89 8.16 -4.10
N ILE A 177 -7.85 9.40 -3.61
CA ILE A 177 -8.59 10.55 -4.17
C ILE A 177 -7.70 11.78 -4.29
N ASP A 178 -8.03 12.65 -5.23
CA ASP A 178 -7.39 13.95 -5.37
C ASP A 178 -7.91 14.97 -4.34
N GLY A 179 -7.20 16.11 -4.22
CA GLY A 179 -7.66 17.25 -3.42
C GLY A 179 -7.37 17.15 -1.92
N LEU A 180 -6.56 16.18 -1.49
CA LEU A 180 -6.12 16.08 -0.12
C LEU A 180 -4.88 16.94 0.16
N THR A 181 -4.73 17.30 1.42
CA THR A 181 -3.57 18.01 1.94
C THR A 181 -2.96 17.23 3.10
N GLY A 182 -1.73 16.80 2.96
CA GLY A 182 -0.99 16.08 3.99
C GLY A 182 -0.18 17.01 4.90
N SER A 183 0.12 16.50 6.09
CA SER A 183 1.08 17.10 7.01
C SER A 183 2.49 17.12 6.40
N THR A 184 3.33 18.12 6.75
CA THR A 184 4.76 18.11 6.45
C THR A 184 5.52 17.00 7.17
N GLY A 185 4.89 16.34 8.14
CA GLY A 185 5.40 15.13 8.77
C GLY A 185 5.39 13.88 7.85
N PHE A 186 4.76 13.99 6.67
CA PHE A 186 4.86 12.97 5.64
C PHE A 186 5.92 13.29 4.58
N ALA A 187 6.62 12.30 4.11
CA ALA A 187 7.16 12.28 2.75
C ALA A 187 6.02 11.89 1.80
N VAL A 188 5.82 12.68 0.75
CA VAL A 188 4.91 12.37 -0.37
C VAL A 188 5.74 11.79 -1.50
N ILE A 189 5.44 10.58 -1.90
CA ILE A 189 6.18 9.84 -2.91
C ILE A 189 5.23 9.62 -4.09
N ARG A 190 5.56 10.24 -5.23
CA ARG A 190 4.75 10.22 -6.44
C ARG A 190 5.51 9.55 -7.57
N ALA A 191 4.94 8.53 -8.16
CA ALA A 191 5.53 7.86 -9.32
C ALA A 191 5.76 8.84 -10.48
N LYS A 192 6.92 8.75 -11.14
CA LYS A 192 7.21 9.49 -12.38
C LYS A 192 6.42 8.93 -13.57
N ASN A 193 6.29 7.60 -13.61
CA ASN A 193 5.41 6.87 -14.51
C ASN A 193 4.43 6.06 -13.66
N THR A 194 3.15 6.10 -14.01
CA THR A 194 2.06 5.47 -13.24
C THR A 194 2.22 3.97 -13.04
N ILE A 195 2.95 3.27 -13.91
CA ILE A 195 3.24 1.84 -13.77
C ILE A 195 4.00 1.52 -12.47
N TYR A 196 4.77 2.48 -11.94
CA TYR A 196 5.55 2.28 -10.72
C TYR A 196 4.79 2.53 -9.41
N LYS A 197 3.53 3.04 -9.46
CA LYS A 197 2.80 3.45 -8.25
C LYS A 197 2.66 2.35 -7.19
N ASN A 198 2.30 1.12 -7.61
CA ASN A 198 2.18 -0.02 -6.70
C ASN A 198 3.55 -0.60 -6.33
N PHE A 199 4.50 -0.65 -7.26
CA PHE A 199 5.87 -1.07 -6.97
C PHE A 199 6.51 -0.19 -5.90
N ILE A 200 6.42 1.14 -6.03
CA ILE A 200 6.90 2.12 -5.05
C ILE A 200 6.21 1.91 -3.69
N TYR A 201 4.89 1.74 -3.70
CA TYR A 201 4.14 1.52 -2.47
C TYR A 201 4.66 0.28 -1.72
N TYR A 202 4.73 -0.87 -2.38
CA TYR A 202 5.16 -2.10 -1.73
C TYR A 202 6.65 -2.10 -1.40
N PHE A 203 7.49 -1.43 -2.18
CA PHE A 203 8.91 -1.25 -1.87
C PHE A 203 9.12 -0.45 -0.59
N VAL A 204 8.54 0.74 -0.49
CA VAL A 204 8.75 1.62 0.67
C VAL A 204 8.09 1.05 1.93
N THR A 205 6.96 0.37 1.80
CA THR A 205 6.21 -0.20 2.92
C THR A 205 6.59 -1.65 3.24
N TYR A 206 7.56 -2.23 2.52
CA TYR A 206 8.08 -3.57 2.82
C TYR A 206 8.65 -3.61 4.23
N ASP A 207 8.30 -4.64 5.02
CA ASP A 207 8.61 -4.70 6.44
C ASP A 207 10.09 -4.46 6.75
N LYS A 208 11.01 -5.10 6.02
CA LYS A 208 12.45 -4.88 6.23
C LYS A 208 12.89 -3.43 5.95
N ASN A 209 12.29 -2.78 4.96
CA ASN A 209 12.59 -1.37 4.66
C ASN A 209 12.04 -0.45 5.76
N VAL A 210 10.83 -0.74 6.28
CA VAL A 210 10.26 -0.01 7.42
C VAL A 210 11.10 -0.23 8.69
N GLU A 211 11.57 -1.45 8.94
CA GLU A 211 12.47 -1.79 10.05
C GLU A 211 13.81 -1.06 9.92
N GLU A 212 14.38 -1.00 8.73
CA GLU A 212 15.63 -0.26 8.47
C GLU A 212 15.45 1.24 8.68
N LEU A 213 14.37 1.83 8.15
CA LEU A 213 14.02 3.23 8.41
C LEU A 213 13.79 3.52 9.89
N ALA A 214 13.21 2.58 10.63
CA ALA A 214 13.04 2.70 12.08
C ALA A 214 14.37 2.58 12.82
N ARG A 215 15.30 1.75 12.33
CA ARG A 215 16.65 1.56 12.93
C ARG A 215 17.53 2.79 12.79
N ILE A 216 17.46 3.47 11.63
CA ILE A 216 18.26 4.69 11.38
C ILE A 216 17.61 5.95 11.91
N ALA A 217 16.35 5.89 12.35
CA ALA A 217 15.65 7.04 12.89
C ALA A 217 16.36 7.58 14.13
N ASP A 218 16.67 8.87 14.14
CA ASP A 218 17.31 9.58 15.24
C ASP A 218 16.34 10.50 15.97
N GLY A 219 16.68 10.93 17.20
CA GLY A 219 15.89 11.89 17.96
C GLY A 219 15.33 11.38 19.30
N GLY A 220 15.87 10.33 19.86
CA GLY A 220 15.56 9.84 21.21
C GLY A 220 14.07 9.54 21.41
N ALA A 221 13.35 10.35 22.19
CA ALA A 221 11.92 10.13 22.48
C ALA A 221 11.01 10.32 21.25
N TYR A 222 11.47 11.04 20.22
CA TYR A 222 10.75 11.29 18.96
C TYR A 222 11.63 10.94 17.76
N PRO A 223 11.98 9.63 17.57
CA PRO A 223 12.83 9.24 16.47
C PRO A 223 12.19 9.61 15.13
N ALA A 224 12.97 10.24 14.27
CA ALA A 224 12.51 10.71 12.97
C ALA A 224 13.57 10.45 11.89
N ILE A 225 13.09 10.31 10.65
CA ILE A 225 13.89 10.20 9.45
C ILE A 225 13.69 11.42 8.55
N LYS A 226 14.59 11.60 7.60
CA LYS A 226 14.45 12.57 6.52
C LYS A 226 13.93 11.89 5.26
N PRO A 227 13.34 12.63 4.31
CA PRO A 227 12.97 12.05 3.01
C PRO A 227 14.16 11.39 2.29
N ASP A 228 15.37 11.92 2.46
CA ASP A 228 16.60 11.37 1.86
C ASP A 228 16.93 9.97 2.39
N ASP A 229 16.56 9.64 3.63
CA ASP A 229 16.76 8.30 4.20
C ASP A 229 15.90 7.26 3.47
N ILE A 230 14.68 7.64 3.03
CA ILE A 230 13.84 6.77 2.20
C ILE A 230 14.45 6.61 0.81
N CYS A 231 15.05 7.68 0.25
CA CYS A 231 15.72 7.65 -1.04
C CYS A 231 16.97 6.78 -1.05
N SER A 232 17.62 6.62 0.10
CA SER A 232 18.86 5.83 0.24
C SER A 232 18.63 4.32 0.42
N LEU A 233 17.37 3.88 0.52
CA LEU A 233 17.07 2.44 0.54
C LEU A 233 17.55 1.79 -0.76
N PRO A 234 18.29 0.67 -0.69
CA PRO A 234 18.76 -0.02 -1.88
C PRO A 234 17.58 -0.52 -2.72
N LEU A 235 17.54 -0.14 -3.97
CA LEU A 235 16.46 -0.45 -4.90
C LEU A 235 17.02 -1.11 -6.15
N ILE A 236 16.47 -2.26 -6.50
CA ILE A 236 16.72 -2.91 -7.79
C ILE A 236 15.50 -2.62 -8.67
N ILE A 237 15.76 -2.01 -9.83
CA ILE A 237 14.71 -1.61 -10.78
C ILE A 237 14.58 -2.71 -11.84
N PRO A 238 13.43 -3.42 -11.90
CA PRO A 238 13.16 -4.44 -12.91
C PRO A 238 12.85 -3.81 -14.29
N SER A 239 12.68 -4.66 -15.31
CA SER A 239 12.14 -4.18 -16.60
C SER A 239 10.72 -3.59 -16.45
N GLU A 240 10.40 -2.61 -17.31
CA GLU A 240 9.09 -1.94 -17.24
C GLU A 240 7.93 -2.91 -17.48
N GLU A 241 8.10 -3.93 -18.31
CA GLU A 241 7.08 -4.93 -18.59
C GLU A 241 6.68 -5.74 -17.33
N ILE A 242 7.68 -6.10 -16.51
CA ILE A 242 7.43 -6.82 -15.25
C ILE A 242 6.73 -5.90 -14.25
N VAL A 243 7.18 -4.64 -14.15
CA VAL A 243 6.55 -3.64 -13.26
C VAL A 243 5.12 -3.37 -13.69
N GLN A 244 4.87 -3.20 -15.00
CA GLN A 244 3.54 -3.01 -15.53
C GLN A 244 2.61 -4.20 -15.20
N ARG A 245 3.10 -5.42 -15.38
CA ARG A 245 2.30 -6.61 -15.07
C ARG A 245 2.00 -6.74 -13.58
N PHE A 246 2.96 -6.39 -12.75
CA PHE A 246 2.75 -6.29 -11.31
C PHE A 246 1.71 -5.22 -10.94
N ASP A 247 1.80 -4.03 -11.57
CA ASP A 247 0.84 -2.95 -11.35
C ASP A 247 -0.58 -3.34 -11.78
N GLU A 248 -0.75 -3.99 -12.92
CA GLU A 248 -2.05 -4.49 -13.38
C GLU A 248 -2.68 -5.46 -12.37
N LEU A 249 -1.90 -6.43 -11.88
CA LEU A 249 -2.35 -7.39 -10.89
C LEU A 249 -2.75 -6.73 -9.57
N THR A 250 -1.87 -5.90 -9.03
CA THR A 250 -2.06 -5.28 -7.71
C THR A 250 -3.05 -4.13 -7.73
N SER A 251 -3.23 -3.44 -8.86
CA SER A 251 -4.27 -2.42 -9.04
C SER A 251 -5.68 -3.01 -8.92
N ASN A 252 -5.90 -4.24 -9.40
CA ASN A 252 -7.18 -4.94 -9.22
C ASN A 252 -7.44 -5.22 -7.73
N PHE A 253 -6.44 -5.68 -6.99
CA PHE A 253 -6.58 -5.90 -5.54
C PHE A 253 -6.84 -4.58 -4.82
N ARG A 254 -6.14 -3.52 -5.17
CA ARG A 254 -6.33 -2.18 -4.59
C ARG A 254 -7.72 -1.61 -4.89
N TYR A 255 -8.24 -1.82 -6.09
CA TYR A 255 -9.61 -1.45 -6.43
C TYR A 255 -10.63 -2.16 -5.53
N LEU A 256 -10.48 -3.47 -5.34
CA LEU A 256 -11.35 -4.25 -4.45
C LEU A 256 -11.25 -3.78 -2.98
N MET A 257 -10.02 -3.51 -2.51
CA MET A 257 -9.79 -2.98 -1.17
C MET A 257 -10.48 -1.63 -0.96
N ASN A 258 -10.35 -0.71 -1.92
CA ASN A 258 -10.97 0.61 -1.84
C ASN A 258 -12.50 0.52 -1.82
N ASN A 259 -13.10 -0.30 -2.67
CA ASN A 259 -14.54 -0.51 -2.67
C ASN A 259 -15.03 -1.08 -1.32
N SER A 260 -14.28 -2.03 -0.76
CA SER A 260 -14.59 -2.59 0.56
C SER A 260 -14.45 -1.55 1.69
N LEU A 261 -13.46 -0.64 1.61
CA LEU A 261 -13.33 0.47 2.57
C LEU A 261 -14.55 1.39 2.52
N VAL A 262 -14.94 1.86 1.34
CA VAL A 262 -16.12 2.72 1.15
C VAL A 262 -17.40 2.03 1.66
N GLN A 263 -17.57 0.74 1.35
CA GLN A 263 -18.71 -0.03 1.84
C GLN A 263 -18.69 -0.15 3.37
N ASN A 264 -17.53 -0.38 3.98
CA ASN A 264 -17.40 -0.46 5.44
C ASN A 264 -17.69 0.87 6.13
N GLU A 265 -17.26 2.00 5.57
CA GLU A 265 -17.59 3.34 6.08
C GLU A 265 -19.09 3.55 6.05
N PHE A 266 -19.73 3.22 4.93
CA PHE A 266 -21.18 3.32 4.78
C PHE A 266 -21.93 2.44 5.79
N LEU A 267 -21.58 1.16 5.93
CA LEU A 267 -22.20 0.23 6.88
C LEU A 267 -22.01 0.69 8.34
N THR A 268 -20.85 1.26 8.65
CA THR A 268 -20.55 1.81 9.97
C THR A 268 -21.42 3.03 10.27
N ALA A 269 -21.51 3.98 9.33
CA ALA A 269 -22.38 5.16 9.46
C ALA A 269 -23.87 4.77 9.59
N LEU A 270 -24.31 3.78 8.82
CA LEU A 270 -25.66 3.23 8.92
C LEU A 270 -25.93 2.64 10.31
N ARG A 271 -25.04 1.81 10.82
CA ARG A 271 -25.12 1.23 12.17
C ARG A 271 -25.21 2.33 13.23
N ASP A 272 -24.33 3.31 13.18
CA ASP A 272 -24.22 4.37 14.19
C ASP A 272 -25.42 5.32 14.14
N THR A 273 -26.06 5.46 12.98
CA THR A 273 -27.31 6.24 12.83
C THR A 273 -28.54 5.46 13.32
N LEU A 274 -28.60 4.17 13.04
CA LEU A 274 -29.74 3.32 13.38
C LEU A 274 -29.77 2.90 14.86
N LEU A 275 -28.60 2.65 15.44
CA LEU A 275 -28.48 2.12 16.79
C LEU A 275 -29.16 2.99 17.86
N PRO A 276 -28.98 4.34 17.94
CA PRO A 276 -29.68 5.19 18.89
C PRO A 276 -31.20 5.18 18.70
N LYS A 277 -31.67 5.22 17.44
CA LYS A 277 -33.12 5.24 17.11
C LYS A 277 -33.81 3.93 17.46
N LEU A 278 -33.11 2.81 17.32
CA LEU A 278 -33.60 1.50 17.72
C LEU A 278 -33.65 1.34 19.26
N ILE A 279 -32.66 1.89 19.96
CA ILE A 279 -32.62 1.85 21.44
C ILE A 279 -33.70 2.75 22.04
N SER A 280 -33.94 3.94 21.47
CA SER A 280 -34.97 4.87 21.93
C SER A 280 -36.39 4.43 21.58
N GLY A 281 -36.57 3.45 20.68
CA GLY A 281 -37.87 3.03 20.17
C GLY A 281 -38.46 3.99 19.12
N GLU A 282 -37.71 5.01 18.67
CA GLU A 282 -38.11 5.93 17.62
C GLU A 282 -38.26 5.21 16.26
N LEU A 283 -37.46 4.17 16.02
CA LEU A 283 -37.55 3.35 14.83
C LEU A 283 -38.10 1.96 15.20
N PRO A 284 -39.29 1.56 14.68
CA PRO A 284 -39.81 0.20 14.85
C PRO A 284 -38.91 -0.82 14.17
N LEU A 285 -38.75 -1.98 14.77
CA LEU A 285 -37.91 -3.07 14.23
C LEU A 285 -38.41 -3.62 12.90
N GLU A 286 -39.69 -3.44 12.62
CA GLU A 286 -40.35 -3.94 11.40
C GLU A 286 -39.90 -3.18 10.15
N ASP A 287 -39.53 -1.91 10.29
CA ASP A 287 -39.13 -1.02 9.17
C ASP A 287 -37.65 -1.14 8.78
N LEU A 288 -36.84 -1.79 9.63
CA LEU A 288 -35.40 -1.86 9.45
C LEU A 288 -34.96 -2.61 8.17
N PRO A 289 -35.57 -3.74 7.74
CA PRO A 289 -35.19 -4.43 6.52
C PRO A 289 -35.35 -3.60 5.25
N ASP A 290 -36.41 -2.77 5.19
CA ASP A 290 -36.69 -1.95 4.02
C ASP A 290 -35.78 -0.72 3.95
N LEU A 291 -35.41 -0.14 5.08
CA LEU A 291 -34.42 0.94 5.15
C LEU A 291 -33.02 0.46 4.69
N ILE A 292 -32.58 -0.74 5.11
CA ILE A 292 -31.32 -1.32 4.69
C ILE A 292 -31.33 -1.55 3.18
N LYS A 293 -32.40 -2.11 2.60
CA LYS A 293 -32.51 -2.32 1.15
C LYS A 293 -32.51 -1.02 0.35
N GLN A 294 -33.19 0.01 0.82
CA GLN A 294 -33.26 1.32 0.16
C GLN A 294 -31.86 1.98 0.13
N THR A 295 -31.08 1.75 1.18
CA THR A 295 -29.76 2.34 1.33
C THR A 295 -28.66 1.55 0.57
N GLU A 296 -28.86 0.24 0.33
CA GLU A 296 -27.99 -0.58 -0.52
C GLU A 296 -28.23 -0.34 -2.02
N ALA A 297 -29.35 0.25 -2.41
CA ALA A 297 -29.74 0.53 -3.79
C ALA A 297 -29.40 1.96 -4.27
N ALA A 298 -28.93 2.84 -3.38
CA ALA A 298 -28.53 4.23 -3.65
C ALA A 298 -27.01 4.38 -3.74
#